data_becce53ebe18b46f0b0c290758ce6525
#
_entry.id   becce53ebe18b46f0b0c290758ce6525
#
_cell.length_a   1.000
_cell.length_b   1.000
_cell.length_c   1.000
_cell.angle_alpha   90.00
_cell.angle_beta   90.00
_cell.angle_gamma   90.00
#
_symmetry.space_group_name_H-M   'P 1'
#
loop_
_entity.id
_entity.type
_entity.pdbx_description
1 polymer ?
#
loop_
_entity_poly.entity_id
_entity_poly.type
_entity_poly.pdbx_seq_one_letter_code
_entity_poly.pdbx_strand_id
1 'polypeptide(L)'
;TGETLIVSYIGMQTQEVVFRGQPLKIMLKDDAQALEEVVVVGYGTMRKKDLTGSVIQVRPDKIANENPKTVQDILRGTPGLAIGYNADAKGGGSMNIRGQRSVYTDGNHNSPLLILDGMMFYGELSEINPDDIGQIDVLKDASAAAVYGAKAANGVIIITTKKGKRGKPVVNVSTNIGLTQRSAYRERFSPSAYLQHYADWKAKSTYGANAEGNWDDYQIGVYKGMDDYYTNPDKLTNIDLDIWRGYTSNESGESDLSIWAKRLGFTGNVLENILSGKTVDWEDKAFRLGFNQDYNASVSGASEKVDYYFSLGYLRNEGALIDDTYRAVRANMKLNAKVTNWFEIGANVNFQDRTDGSIDMDEGQFMRNSPYADYADEDGNPIQYPNDETYSQRGYNYDFQKQ
;
A
#
# COMPACT_ATOMS: atom_id res chain seq x y z
N THR A 1 24.56 32.95 55.24
CA THR A 1 25.79 32.31 54.69
C THR A 1 25.86 30.88 55.23
N GLY A 2 25.78 29.91 54.34
CA GLY A 2 25.80 28.50 54.67
C GLY A 2 24.52 27.73 54.28
N GLU A 3 23.56 28.37 53.65
CA GLU A 3 22.36 27.70 53.11
C GLU A 3 22.70 26.90 51.85
N THR A 4 22.18 25.66 51.75
CA THR A 4 22.30 24.84 50.61
C THR A 4 21.19 25.17 49.63
N LEU A 5 21.56 25.64 48.43
CA LEU A 5 20.64 25.89 47.32
C LEU A 5 20.56 24.62 46.47
N ILE A 6 19.36 24.16 46.26
CA ILE A 6 19.07 23.05 45.35
C ILE A 6 18.63 23.68 44.03
N VAL A 7 19.44 23.52 43.01
CA VAL A 7 19.16 24.04 41.67
C VAL A 7 18.80 22.88 40.76
N SER A 8 17.59 22.87 40.24
CA SER A 8 17.11 21.87 39.29
C SER A 8 16.50 22.53 38.07
N TYR A 9 16.75 21.95 36.90
CA TYR A 9 16.15 22.34 35.64
C TYR A 9 15.73 21.08 34.90
N ILE A 10 14.67 21.14 34.14
CA ILE A 10 14.16 19.99 33.39
C ILE A 10 15.23 19.49 32.40
N GLY A 11 15.62 18.21 32.48
CA GLY A 11 16.68 17.62 31.67
C GLY A 11 18.10 17.84 32.14
N MET A 12 18.29 18.43 33.32
CA MET A 12 19.60 18.66 33.92
C MET A 12 19.72 17.96 35.28
N GLN A 13 20.92 17.56 35.67
CA GLN A 13 21.21 16.97 36.97
C GLN A 13 21.03 18.03 38.04
N THR A 14 20.21 17.71 39.06
CA THR A 14 20.04 18.57 40.24
C THR A 14 21.38 18.72 40.95
N GLN A 15 21.80 19.94 41.19
CA GLN A 15 23.01 20.25 41.95
C GLN A 15 22.69 20.95 43.25
N GLU A 16 23.33 20.51 44.31
CA GLU A 16 23.30 21.16 45.63
C GLU A 16 24.56 22.02 45.78
N VAL A 17 24.39 23.32 45.95
CA VAL A 17 25.48 24.25 46.12
C VAL A 17 25.28 25.10 47.37
N VAL A 18 26.30 25.13 48.23
CA VAL A 18 26.29 25.95 49.44
C VAL A 18 26.51 27.44 49.09
N PHE A 19 25.56 28.28 49.42
CA PHE A 19 25.64 29.70 49.18
C PHE A 19 26.55 30.37 50.20
N ARG A 20 27.62 31.01 49.75
CA ARG A 20 28.62 31.71 50.58
C ARG A 20 28.57 33.23 50.46
N GLY A 21 27.49 33.79 49.93
CA GLY A 21 27.30 35.21 49.82
C GLY A 21 27.96 35.90 48.63
N GLN A 22 28.45 35.14 47.64
CA GLN A 22 29.01 35.66 46.41
C GLN A 22 28.16 35.20 45.21
N PRO A 23 28.16 35.91 44.05
CA PRO A 23 27.49 35.48 42.86
C PRO A 23 27.97 34.07 42.42
N LEU A 24 27.04 33.13 42.31
CA LEU A 24 27.32 31.78 41.92
C LEU A 24 27.02 31.61 40.41
N LYS A 25 27.97 31.12 39.66
CA LYS A 25 27.75 30.61 38.31
C LYS A 25 27.63 29.08 38.39
N ILE A 26 26.38 28.58 38.33
CA ILE A 26 26.10 27.16 38.41
C ILE A 26 25.97 26.65 36.98
N MET A 27 26.84 25.74 36.55
CA MET A 27 26.73 25.01 35.29
C MET A 27 26.06 23.67 35.58
N LEU A 28 24.77 23.57 35.27
CA LEU A 28 24.07 22.30 35.34
C LEU A 28 24.61 21.39 34.22
N LYS A 29 24.87 20.15 34.56
CA LYS A 29 25.20 19.11 33.57
C LYS A 29 23.89 18.54 33.05
N ASP A 30 23.87 18.23 31.76
CA ASP A 30 22.76 17.47 31.21
C ASP A 30 22.54 16.23 32.08
N ASP A 31 21.31 15.98 32.48
CA ASP A 31 20.93 14.71 33.06
C ASP A 31 20.91 13.68 31.91
N ALA A 32 22.10 13.30 31.52
CA ALA A 32 22.35 12.14 30.71
C ALA A 32 22.20 10.86 31.59
N GLN A 33 21.15 10.76 32.38
CA GLN A 33 20.48 9.49 32.44
C GLN A 33 19.97 9.29 31.01
N ALA A 34 20.86 8.80 30.14
CA ALA A 34 20.49 8.04 29.00
C ALA A 34 19.40 7.12 29.53
N LEU A 35 18.15 7.38 29.17
CA LEU A 35 17.04 6.45 29.39
C LEU A 35 17.62 5.15 28.86
N GLU A 36 18.12 4.27 29.80
CA GLU A 36 18.70 3.02 29.42
C GLU A 36 17.69 2.38 28.49
N GLU A 37 18.05 2.24 27.22
CA GLU A 37 17.13 1.73 26.20
C GLU A 37 16.71 0.34 26.65
N VAL A 38 15.51 0.26 27.16
CA VAL A 38 14.92 -0.97 27.69
C VAL A 38 14.10 -1.59 26.58
N VAL A 39 14.41 -2.83 26.26
CA VAL A 39 13.67 -3.64 25.30
C VAL A 39 12.80 -4.63 26.05
N VAL A 40 11.55 -4.74 25.66
CA VAL A 40 10.66 -5.78 26.20
C VAL A 40 11.05 -7.12 25.56
N VAL A 41 11.44 -8.09 26.35
CA VAL A 41 11.81 -9.43 25.89
C VAL A 41 11.03 -10.47 26.68
N GLY A 42 10.13 -11.17 26.02
CA GLY A 42 9.30 -12.18 26.66
C GLY A 42 8.42 -11.59 27.78
N TYR A 43 8.56 -12.12 28.97
CA TYR A 43 7.78 -11.69 30.14
C TYR A 43 8.46 -10.59 30.99
N GLY A 44 9.56 -10.00 30.50
CA GLY A 44 10.33 -9.02 31.23
C GLY A 44 10.92 -7.92 30.35
N THR A 45 11.57 -6.96 30.99
CA THR A 45 12.31 -5.90 30.33
C THR A 45 13.80 -6.13 30.55
N MET A 46 14.60 -6.10 29.47
CA MET A 46 16.05 -6.16 29.54
C MET A 46 16.66 -4.88 28.94
N ARG A 47 17.84 -4.52 29.44
CA ARG A 47 18.56 -3.39 28.83
C ARG A 47 19.06 -3.80 27.46
N LYS A 48 18.95 -2.95 26.45
CA LYS A 48 19.43 -3.22 25.08
C LYS A 48 20.87 -3.68 25.05
N LYS A 49 21.71 -3.11 25.91
CA LYS A 49 23.14 -3.49 26.05
C LYS A 49 23.38 -4.92 26.56
N ASP A 50 22.39 -5.48 27.26
CA ASP A 50 22.46 -6.83 27.83
C ASP A 50 21.92 -7.90 26.87
N LEU A 51 21.39 -7.49 25.71
CA LEU A 51 20.90 -8.35 24.66
C LEU A 51 22.07 -8.72 23.73
N THR A 52 22.37 -9.99 23.62
CA THR A 52 23.43 -10.52 22.75
C THR A 52 23.04 -10.56 21.26
N GLY A 53 21.78 -10.24 20.92
CA GLY A 53 21.23 -10.30 19.57
C GLY A 53 21.12 -8.92 18.90
N SER A 54 20.99 -8.93 17.56
CA SER A 54 20.74 -7.71 16.78
C SER A 54 19.29 -7.23 16.97
N VAL A 55 19.13 -6.21 17.82
CA VAL A 55 17.85 -5.56 18.10
C VAL A 55 17.85 -4.14 17.55
N ILE A 56 16.84 -3.81 16.78
CA ILE A 56 16.60 -2.43 16.33
C ILE A 56 15.38 -1.88 17.07
N GLN A 57 15.57 -0.72 17.66
CA GLN A 57 14.49 0.04 18.29
C GLN A 57 14.08 1.19 17.39
N VAL A 58 12.80 1.26 17.07
CA VAL A 58 12.19 2.36 16.31
C VAL A 58 11.22 3.10 17.23
N ARG A 59 11.35 4.41 17.26
CA ARG A 59 10.48 5.29 18.05
C ARG A 59 9.66 6.15 17.09
N PRO A 60 8.33 6.03 17.11
CA PRO A 60 7.46 6.78 16.20
C PRO A 60 7.55 8.30 16.34
N ASP A 61 7.91 8.79 17.52
CA ASP A 61 8.09 10.24 17.76
C ASP A 61 9.17 10.89 16.86
N LYS A 62 10.15 10.10 16.39
CA LYS A 62 11.19 10.57 15.49
C LYS A 62 10.71 10.75 14.05
N ILE A 63 9.64 10.08 13.66
CA ILE A 63 9.06 10.09 12.32
C ILE A 63 7.61 10.60 12.30
N ALA A 64 7.16 11.20 13.39
CA ALA A 64 5.80 11.75 13.49
C ALA A 64 5.47 12.77 12.38
N ASN A 65 6.48 13.49 11.90
CA ASN A 65 6.32 14.46 10.81
C ASN A 65 6.16 13.81 9.42
N GLU A 66 6.43 12.52 9.29
CA GLU A 66 6.25 11.77 8.04
C GLU A 66 4.82 11.28 7.86
N ASN A 67 3.98 11.47 8.88
CA ASN A 67 2.56 11.12 8.89
C ASN A 67 2.27 9.67 8.47
N PRO A 68 2.81 8.66 9.20
CA PRO A 68 2.65 7.27 8.86
C PRO A 68 1.17 6.85 8.97
N LYS A 69 0.63 6.22 7.94
CA LYS A 69 -0.75 5.70 7.93
C LYS A 69 -0.85 4.35 8.64
N THR A 70 0.21 3.56 8.56
CA THR A 70 0.27 2.20 9.12
C THR A 70 1.56 2.01 9.92
N VAL A 71 1.59 0.95 10.73
CA VAL A 71 2.82 0.55 11.46
C VAL A 71 3.94 0.14 10.49
N GLN A 72 3.60 -0.41 9.34
CA GLN A 72 4.57 -0.73 8.30
C GLN A 72 5.30 0.53 7.81
N ASP A 73 4.60 1.66 7.70
CA ASP A 73 5.22 2.92 7.30
C ASP A 73 6.26 3.39 8.31
N ILE A 74 5.96 3.24 9.61
CA ILE A 74 6.92 3.51 10.70
C ILE A 74 8.18 2.66 10.57
N LEU A 75 8.03 1.42 10.15
CA LEU A 75 9.14 0.45 10.04
C LEU A 75 9.89 0.55 8.72
N ARG A 76 9.36 1.28 7.74
CA ARG A 76 9.97 1.42 6.41
C ARG A 76 11.35 2.10 6.52
N GLY A 77 12.32 1.60 5.79
CA GLY A 77 13.70 2.07 5.88
C GLY A 77 14.49 1.48 7.05
N THR A 78 13.88 0.64 7.90
CA THR A 78 14.60 -0.03 8.98
C THR A 78 15.58 -1.08 8.41
N PRO A 79 16.87 -1.03 8.73
CA PRO A 79 17.85 -1.96 8.17
C PRO A 79 17.51 -3.43 8.46
N GLY A 80 17.49 -4.26 7.41
CA GLY A 80 17.18 -5.69 7.49
C GLY A 80 15.70 -6.04 7.53
N LEU A 81 14.80 -5.07 7.38
CA LEU A 81 13.39 -5.27 7.05
C LEU A 81 13.14 -4.98 5.57
N ALA A 82 12.48 -5.90 4.90
CA ALA A 82 11.90 -5.67 3.59
C ALA A 82 10.39 -5.51 3.78
N ILE A 83 9.88 -4.34 3.45
CA ILE A 83 8.46 -4.00 3.61
C ILE A 83 7.90 -3.68 2.23
N GLY A 84 6.94 -4.48 1.80
CA GLY A 84 6.18 -4.25 0.58
C GLY A 84 5.28 -3.03 0.74
N TYR A 85 4.78 -2.55 -0.37
CA TYR A 85 3.78 -1.50 -0.42
C TYR A 85 2.49 -2.07 -0.99
N ASN A 86 1.39 -1.81 -0.31
CA ASN A 86 0.05 -2.05 -0.83
C ASN A 86 -0.61 -0.70 -1.11
N ALA A 87 -1.11 -0.53 -2.32
CA ALA A 87 -1.68 0.73 -2.78
C ALA A 87 -3.17 0.88 -2.47
N ASP A 88 -3.80 -0.17 -1.90
CA ASP A 88 -5.21 -0.14 -1.52
C ASP A 88 -5.49 0.83 -0.35
N ALA A 89 -6.77 1.12 -0.13
CA ALA A 89 -7.23 2.03 0.92
C ALA A 89 -6.82 1.59 2.32
N LYS A 90 -6.70 0.28 2.56
CA LYS A 90 -6.24 -0.31 3.82
C LYS A 90 -4.76 -0.05 4.06
N GLY A 91 -3.95 -0.05 2.99
CA GLY A 91 -2.51 0.09 3.08
C GLY A 91 -1.81 -1.13 3.67
N GLY A 92 -0.56 -0.95 4.10
CA GLY A 92 0.24 -2.03 4.64
C GLY A 92 1.15 -2.65 3.59
N GLY A 93 1.23 -3.97 3.57
CA GLY A 93 2.05 -4.75 2.65
C GLY A 93 2.74 -5.93 3.31
N SER A 94 3.39 -6.77 2.52
CA SER A 94 4.19 -7.88 3.03
C SER A 94 5.37 -7.38 3.85
N MET A 95 5.81 -8.17 4.83
CA MET A 95 6.95 -7.82 5.66
C MET A 95 7.81 -9.03 5.94
N ASN A 96 9.12 -8.90 5.65
CA ASN A 96 10.08 -9.96 5.85
C ASN A 96 11.31 -9.43 6.59
N ILE A 97 11.85 -10.22 7.52
CA ILE A 97 13.11 -9.94 8.21
C ILE A 97 14.21 -10.79 7.57
N ARG A 98 15.26 -10.13 7.04
CA ARG A 98 16.40 -10.77 6.36
C ARG A 98 16.02 -11.63 5.15
N GLY A 99 14.95 -11.25 4.44
CA GLY A 99 14.49 -11.92 3.23
C GLY A 99 13.53 -13.09 3.46
N GLN A 100 13.12 -13.69 2.36
CA GLN A 100 12.20 -14.84 2.36
C GLN A 100 12.96 -16.12 2.77
N ARG A 101 12.37 -16.93 3.64
CA ARG A 101 12.91 -18.22 4.08
C ARG A 101 12.11 -19.39 3.55
N SER A 102 10.85 -19.17 3.21
CA SER A 102 9.97 -20.19 2.62
C SER A 102 9.76 -19.91 1.14
N VAL A 103 9.75 -20.95 0.33
CA VAL A 103 9.36 -20.89 -1.09
C VAL A 103 7.85 -20.64 -1.22
N TYR A 104 7.07 -21.05 -0.20
CA TYR A 104 5.65 -20.74 -0.14
C TYR A 104 5.48 -19.28 0.27
N THR A 105 4.96 -18.48 -0.64
CA THR A 105 4.69 -17.05 -0.43
C THR A 105 3.28 -16.78 0.07
N ASP A 106 2.39 -17.74 -0.17
CA ASP A 106 0.99 -17.64 0.26
C ASP A 106 0.86 -17.87 1.77
N GLY A 107 0.05 -17.09 2.43
CA GLY A 107 -0.24 -17.19 3.86
C GLY A 107 1.01 -16.94 4.72
N ASN A 108 1.15 -15.97 5.41
CA ASN A 108 2.10 -15.52 6.46
C ASN A 108 3.36 -16.40 6.79
N HIS A 109 3.78 -17.32 5.89
CA HIS A 109 4.92 -18.23 6.11
C HIS A 109 6.25 -17.52 6.28
N ASN A 110 6.39 -16.32 5.72
CA ASN A 110 7.59 -15.51 5.81
C ASN A 110 7.45 -14.32 6.78
N SER A 111 6.25 -14.10 7.33
CA SER A 111 5.97 -12.96 8.19
C SER A 111 6.59 -13.14 9.59
N PRO A 112 7.13 -12.08 10.19
CA PRO A 112 7.61 -12.11 11.56
C PRO A 112 6.46 -12.28 12.56
N LEU A 113 6.77 -12.80 13.74
CA LEU A 113 5.82 -12.85 14.85
C LEU A 113 5.57 -11.44 15.39
N LEU A 114 4.30 -11.09 15.56
CA LEU A 114 3.90 -9.82 16.15
C LEU A 114 3.56 -9.99 17.64
N ILE A 115 4.13 -9.11 18.45
CA ILE A 115 3.84 -9.04 19.89
C ILE A 115 3.33 -7.63 20.17
N LEU A 116 2.13 -7.53 20.70
CA LEU A 116 1.53 -6.26 21.12
C LEU A 116 1.38 -6.24 22.64
N ASP A 117 2.05 -5.30 23.30
CA ASP A 117 2.09 -5.16 24.77
C ASP A 117 2.32 -6.48 25.53
N GLY A 118 3.23 -7.31 25.01
CA GLY A 118 3.63 -8.58 25.62
C GLY A 118 2.79 -9.80 25.22
N MET A 119 1.73 -9.64 24.45
CA MET A 119 0.88 -10.73 23.97
C MET A 119 1.08 -10.98 22.46
N MET A 120 0.99 -12.24 22.03
CA MET A 120 1.00 -12.58 20.61
C MET A 120 -0.20 -11.95 19.93
N PHE A 121 0.07 -11.16 18.90
CA PHE A 121 -0.94 -10.51 18.09
C PHE A 121 -1.13 -11.26 16.79
N TYR A 122 -2.34 -11.70 16.51
CA TYR A 122 -2.68 -12.49 15.31
C TYR A 122 -3.38 -11.67 14.22
N GLY A 123 -3.60 -10.38 14.46
CA GLY A 123 -4.13 -9.44 13.48
C GLY A 123 -3.05 -8.89 12.56
N GLU A 124 -3.44 -7.98 11.71
CA GLU A 124 -2.53 -7.29 10.80
C GLU A 124 -1.99 -6.00 11.43
N LEU A 125 -0.78 -5.60 11.05
CA LEU A 125 -0.18 -4.34 11.53
C LEU A 125 -1.00 -3.09 11.16
N SER A 126 -1.75 -3.14 10.06
CA SER A 126 -2.68 -2.07 9.66
C SER A 126 -3.83 -1.85 10.65
N GLU A 127 -4.09 -2.83 11.51
CA GLU A 127 -5.12 -2.74 12.55
C GLU A 127 -4.67 -1.96 13.78
N ILE A 128 -3.36 -1.82 13.98
CA ILE A 128 -2.80 -1.09 15.11
C ILE A 128 -2.73 0.39 14.74
N ASN A 129 -3.27 1.24 15.61
CA ASN A 129 -3.18 2.69 15.43
C ASN A 129 -1.73 3.17 15.60
N PRO A 130 -1.09 3.74 14.57
CA PRO A 130 0.28 4.27 14.69
C PRO A 130 0.43 5.31 15.81
N ASP A 131 -0.60 6.12 16.05
CA ASP A 131 -0.60 7.16 17.07
C ASP A 131 -0.55 6.60 18.50
N ASP A 132 -0.94 5.36 18.73
CA ASP A 132 -0.89 4.73 20.05
C ASP A 132 0.47 4.10 20.37
N ILE A 133 1.38 4.02 19.39
CA ILE A 133 2.65 3.33 19.56
C ILE A 133 3.66 4.22 20.28
N GLY A 134 4.24 3.66 21.35
CA GLY A 134 5.35 4.28 22.07
C GLY A 134 6.71 3.82 21.56
N GLN A 135 6.83 2.54 21.20
CA GLN A 135 8.09 1.92 20.80
C GLN A 135 7.83 0.67 19.95
N ILE A 136 8.71 0.41 19.00
CA ILE A 136 8.75 -0.84 18.25
C ILE A 136 10.17 -1.41 18.37
N ASP A 137 10.29 -2.66 18.82
CA ASP A 137 11.54 -3.40 18.89
C ASP A 137 11.53 -4.53 17.87
N VAL A 138 12.54 -4.59 17.02
CA VAL A 138 12.69 -5.61 15.97
C VAL A 138 13.79 -6.57 16.36
N LEU A 139 13.43 -7.80 16.68
CA LEU A 139 14.37 -8.89 17.01
C LEU A 139 14.65 -9.67 15.74
N LYS A 140 15.86 -9.52 15.20
CA LYS A 140 16.25 -10.14 13.93
C LYS A 140 16.96 -11.49 14.09
N ASP A 141 17.51 -11.74 15.26
CA ASP A 141 18.30 -12.94 15.52
C ASP A 141 17.54 -13.98 16.34
N ALA A 142 17.81 -15.24 16.06
CA ALA A 142 17.19 -16.37 16.74
C ALA A 142 17.45 -16.37 18.26
N SER A 143 18.61 -15.89 18.72
CA SER A 143 18.94 -15.80 20.14
C SER A 143 18.01 -14.84 20.90
N ALA A 144 17.74 -13.68 20.33
CA ALA A 144 16.82 -12.70 20.90
C ALA A 144 15.34 -13.15 20.80
N ALA A 145 15.03 -13.95 19.78
CA ALA A 145 13.69 -14.46 19.51
C ALA A 145 13.39 -15.80 20.22
N ALA A 146 14.39 -16.46 20.81
CA ALA A 146 14.26 -17.80 21.40
C ALA A 146 13.19 -17.92 22.49
N VAL A 147 12.90 -16.83 23.21
CA VAL A 147 11.85 -16.78 24.25
C VAL A 147 10.45 -17.05 23.68
N TYR A 148 10.26 -16.78 22.38
CA TYR A 148 8.96 -16.94 21.69
C TYR A 148 8.85 -18.26 20.92
N GLY A 149 9.89 -19.12 21.01
CA GLY A 149 9.90 -20.47 20.43
C GLY A 149 9.90 -20.50 18.90
N ALA A 150 9.41 -21.59 18.31
CA ALA A 150 9.45 -21.83 16.87
C ALA A 150 8.69 -20.78 16.03
N LYS A 151 7.66 -20.15 16.59
CA LYS A 151 6.92 -19.07 15.91
C LYS A 151 7.77 -17.83 15.60
N ALA A 152 8.87 -17.67 16.31
CA ALA A 152 9.82 -16.57 16.12
C ALA A 152 10.90 -16.85 15.07
N ALA A 153 10.81 -17.95 14.32
CA ALA A 153 11.81 -18.33 13.32
C ALA A 153 12.06 -17.25 12.26
N ASN A 154 11.03 -16.48 11.90
CA ASN A 154 11.12 -15.38 10.94
C ASN A 154 11.46 -14.03 11.60
N GLY A 155 11.82 -14.03 12.89
CA GLY A 155 12.03 -12.84 13.70
C GLY A 155 10.77 -12.40 14.44
N VAL A 156 10.92 -11.39 15.29
CA VAL A 156 9.83 -10.89 16.13
C VAL A 156 9.79 -9.37 16.05
N ILE A 157 8.60 -8.83 15.96
CA ILE A 157 8.32 -7.39 16.08
C ILE A 157 7.50 -7.19 17.34
N ILE A 158 8.06 -6.45 18.28
CA ILE A 158 7.42 -6.14 19.56
C ILE A 158 6.96 -4.69 19.51
N ILE A 159 5.67 -4.50 19.66
CA ILE A 159 5.02 -3.20 19.68
C ILE A 159 4.59 -2.92 21.12
N THR A 160 5.06 -1.80 21.64
CA THR A 160 4.66 -1.32 22.96
C THR A 160 3.87 -0.03 22.81
N THR A 161 2.64 -0.03 23.29
CA THR A 161 1.77 1.15 23.25
C THR A 161 2.21 2.21 24.25
N LYS A 162 1.81 3.45 24.00
CA LYS A 162 2.03 4.58 24.91
C LYS A 162 1.46 4.28 26.28
N LYS A 163 2.05 4.87 27.31
CA LYS A 163 1.58 4.83 28.70
C LYS A 163 1.67 6.22 29.33
N GLY A 164 0.95 6.42 30.39
CA GLY A 164 0.97 7.69 31.13
C GLY A 164 2.35 8.02 31.68
N LYS A 165 2.69 9.29 31.65
CA LYS A 165 3.89 9.83 32.31
C LYS A 165 3.47 10.59 33.57
N ARG A 166 4.32 10.57 34.60
CA ARG A 166 4.08 11.35 35.83
C ARG A 166 3.98 12.83 35.50
N GLY A 167 3.01 13.51 36.10
CA GLY A 167 2.75 14.94 35.91
C GLY A 167 1.28 15.22 35.68
N LYS A 168 0.99 16.37 35.09
CA LYS A 168 -0.39 16.73 34.74
C LYS A 168 -0.89 15.81 33.62
N PRO A 169 -2.19 15.46 33.62
CA PRO A 169 -2.78 14.75 32.49
C PRO A 169 -2.52 15.48 31.19
N VAL A 170 -2.16 14.70 30.13
CA VAL A 170 -1.90 15.23 28.81
C VAL A 170 -3.02 14.76 27.88
N VAL A 171 -3.65 15.69 27.20
CA VAL A 171 -4.63 15.44 26.14
C VAL A 171 -3.98 15.79 24.82
N ASN A 172 -4.01 14.82 23.89
CA ASN A 172 -3.56 15.03 22.52
C ASN A 172 -4.73 14.82 21.56
N VAL A 173 -4.85 15.69 20.58
CA VAL A 173 -5.78 15.54 19.46
C VAL A 173 -4.97 15.70 18.19
N SER A 174 -5.04 14.72 17.30
CA SER A 174 -4.42 14.76 15.99
C SER A 174 -5.45 14.59 14.89
N THR A 175 -5.23 15.25 13.78
CA THR A 175 -6.06 15.15 12.59
C THR A 175 -5.14 15.12 11.38
N ASN A 176 -5.30 14.09 10.55
CA ASN A 176 -4.60 13.96 9.29
C ASN A 176 -5.61 13.90 8.15
N ILE A 177 -5.43 14.80 7.18
CA ILE A 177 -6.25 14.87 5.98
C ILE A 177 -5.31 14.78 4.78
N GLY A 178 -5.63 13.91 3.84
CA GLY A 178 -4.78 13.68 2.68
C GLY A 178 -5.58 13.29 1.44
N LEU A 179 -4.88 13.32 0.31
CA LEU A 179 -5.39 12.86 -0.96
C LEU A 179 -4.53 11.68 -1.43
N THR A 180 -5.17 10.67 -1.98
CA THR A 180 -4.50 9.53 -2.63
C THR A 180 -4.76 9.63 -4.12
N GLN A 181 -3.68 9.69 -4.88
CA GLN A 181 -3.77 9.65 -6.33
C GLN A 181 -2.79 8.63 -6.87
N ARG A 182 -3.08 8.09 -8.03
CA ARG A 182 -2.17 7.20 -8.74
C ARG A 182 -0.86 7.94 -9.06
N SER A 183 0.27 7.37 -8.69
CA SER A 183 1.59 8.01 -8.86
C SER A 183 2.27 7.67 -10.18
N ALA A 184 1.89 6.55 -10.81
CA ALA A 184 2.48 6.09 -12.06
C ALA A 184 1.40 5.99 -13.14
N TYR A 185 1.55 6.81 -14.17
CA TYR A 185 0.73 6.72 -15.37
C TYR A 185 1.57 6.04 -16.45
N ARG A 186 1.06 4.95 -17.01
CA ARG A 186 1.60 4.43 -18.27
C ARG A 186 0.97 5.22 -19.39
N GLU A 187 1.79 5.80 -20.26
CA GLU A 187 1.30 6.44 -21.47
C GLU A 187 0.50 5.42 -22.27
N ARG A 188 -0.74 5.76 -22.57
CA ARG A 188 -1.67 4.92 -23.34
C ARG A 188 -1.75 5.40 -24.76
N PHE A 189 -2.05 4.48 -25.64
CA PHE A 189 -2.38 4.84 -27.01
C PHE A 189 -3.67 5.66 -27.04
N SER A 190 -3.68 6.74 -27.81
CA SER A 190 -4.93 7.37 -28.22
C SER A 190 -5.76 6.36 -29.04
N PRO A 191 -7.08 6.54 -29.16
CA PRO A 191 -7.90 5.61 -29.93
C PRO A 191 -7.37 5.36 -31.35
N SER A 192 -6.94 6.39 -32.06
CA SER A 192 -6.33 6.25 -33.40
C SER A 192 -4.97 5.53 -33.38
N ALA A 193 -4.14 5.82 -32.37
CA ALA A 193 -2.86 5.11 -32.20
C ALA A 193 -3.06 3.65 -31.80
N TYR A 194 -4.13 3.33 -31.07
CA TYR A 194 -4.52 1.95 -30.75
C TYR A 194 -4.79 1.13 -32.02
N LEU A 195 -5.60 1.66 -32.94
CA LEU A 195 -5.89 0.98 -34.21
C LEU A 195 -4.60 0.77 -35.02
N GLN A 196 -3.74 1.79 -35.09
CA GLN A 196 -2.46 1.67 -35.79
C GLN A 196 -1.56 0.61 -35.16
N HIS A 197 -1.42 0.65 -33.81
CA HIS A 197 -0.64 -0.36 -33.10
C HIS A 197 -1.18 -1.78 -33.33
N TYR A 198 -2.52 -1.93 -33.35
CA TYR A 198 -3.16 -3.22 -33.62
C TYR A 198 -2.90 -3.70 -35.04
N ALA A 199 -2.94 -2.78 -36.00
CA ALA A 199 -2.59 -3.07 -37.40
C ALA A 199 -1.13 -3.51 -37.53
N ASP A 200 -0.20 -2.78 -36.92
CA ASP A 200 1.22 -3.11 -36.93
C ASP A 200 1.50 -4.48 -36.29
N TRP A 201 0.79 -4.78 -35.19
CA TRP A 201 0.89 -6.09 -34.54
C TRP A 201 0.35 -7.21 -35.44
N LYS A 202 -0.80 -7.02 -36.09
CA LYS A 202 -1.38 -7.95 -37.02
C LYS A 202 -0.42 -8.21 -38.21
N ALA A 203 0.12 -7.17 -38.82
CA ALA A 203 1.07 -7.26 -39.89
C ALA A 203 2.31 -8.07 -39.50
N LYS A 204 2.87 -7.82 -38.29
CA LYS A 204 4.06 -8.53 -37.79
C LYS A 204 3.80 -9.94 -37.31
N SER A 205 2.61 -10.24 -36.84
CA SER A 205 2.24 -11.55 -36.28
C SER A 205 1.61 -12.49 -37.29
N THR A 206 1.29 -12.00 -38.51
CA THR A 206 0.73 -12.83 -39.56
C THR A 206 1.86 -13.43 -40.38
N TYR A 207 2.03 -14.73 -40.25
CA TYR A 207 2.91 -15.52 -41.06
C TYR A 207 2.11 -16.09 -42.23
N GLY A 208 2.41 -15.69 -43.46
CA GLY A 208 1.79 -16.21 -44.64
C GLY A 208 2.79 -17.04 -45.46
N ALA A 209 2.32 -18.14 -46.02
CA ALA A 209 3.03 -18.71 -47.19
C ALA A 209 3.10 -17.65 -48.29
N ASN A 210 4.12 -17.71 -49.14
CA ASN A 210 4.16 -16.86 -50.33
C ASN A 210 2.95 -17.08 -51.25
N ALA A 211 2.82 -16.31 -52.32
CA ALA A 211 1.69 -16.41 -53.26
C ALA A 211 1.51 -17.82 -53.86
N GLU A 212 2.56 -18.64 -53.86
CA GLU A 212 2.59 -20.01 -54.35
C GLU A 212 2.29 -21.06 -53.28
N GLY A 213 2.06 -20.62 -52.02
CA GLY A 213 1.75 -21.50 -50.89
C GLY A 213 2.98 -22.13 -50.23
N ASN A 214 4.18 -21.64 -50.52
CA ASN A 214 5.42 -22.15 -49.97
C ASN A 214 5.76 -21.45 -48.67
N TRP A 215 5.88 -22.19 -47.56
CA TRP A 215 6.19 -21.69 -46.22
C TRP A 215 7.67 -21.38 -45.98
N ASP A 216 8.55 -21.89 -46.85
CA ASP A 216 9.99 -21.61 -46.76
C ASP A 216 10.32 -20.16 -47.13
N ASP A 217 9.44 -19.50 -47.90
CA ASP A 217 9.56 -18.13 -48.38
C ASP A 217 8.51 -17.20 -47.70
N TYR A 218 8.19 -17.42 -46.42
CA TYR A 218 7.23 -16.56 -45.74
C TYR A 218 7.73 -15.12 -45.64
N GLN A 219 6.85 -14.17 -45.89
CA GLN A 219 7.12 -12.74 -45.74
C GLN A 219 6.34 -12.18 -44.58
N ILE A 220 7.07 -11.51 -43.68
CA ILE A 220 6.44 -10.81 -42.54
C ILE A 220 5.69 -9.59 -43.10
N GLY A 221 4.41 -9.45 -42.70
CA GLY A 221 3.56 -8.33 -43.09
C GLY A 221 2.79 -8.53 -44.41
N VAL A 222 3.04 -9.58 -45.12
CA VAL A 222 2.29 -9.92 -46.36
C VAL A 222 1.30 -11.03 -46.05
N TYR A 223 0.01 -10.72 -46.20
CA TYR A 223 -1.06 -11.69 -45.98
C TYR A 223 -1.39 -12.35 -47.31
N LYS A 224 -1.01 -13.61 -47.48
CA LYS A 224 -1.25 -14.40 -48.73
C LYS A 224 -0.76 -13.70 -50.03
N GLY A 225 0.40 -13.05 -50.00
CA GLY A 225 0.94 -12.31 -51.13
C GLY A 225 0.26 -10.96 -51.41
N MET A 226 -0.54 -10.46 -50.48
CA MET A 226 -1.23 -9.16 -50.58
C MET A 226 -0.44 -8.10 -49.79
N ASP A 227 0.23 -7.20 -50.50
CA ASP A 227 0.95 -6.09 -49.91
C ASP A 227 0.01 -5.13 -49.18
N ASP A 228 0.47 -4.54 -48.09
CA ASP A 228 -0.30 -3.53 -47.33
C ASP A 228 -1.69 -3.99 -46.86
N TYR A 229 -1.96 -5.31 -46.75
CA TYR A 229 -3.29 -5.84 -46.41
C TYR A 229 -3.86 -5.27 -45.11
N TYR A 230 -3.01 -5.12 -44.06
CA TYR A 230 -3.36 -4.58 -42.76
C TYR A 230 -3.04 -3.08 -42.62
N THR A 231 -2.44 -2.46 -43.63
CA THR A 231 -2.06 -1.04 -43.58
C THR A 231 -3.30 -0.15 -43.58
N ASN A 232 -3.23 0.93 -42.79
CA ASN A 232 -4.27 1.95 -42.80
C ASN A 232 -4.43 2.51 -44.23
N PRO A 233 -5.65 2.55 -44.80
CA PRO A 233 -5.90 3.02 -46.15
C PRO A 233 -5.39 4.43 -46.44
N ASP A 234 -5.29 5.30 -45.41
CA ASP A 234 -4.71 6.65 -45.53
C ASP A 234 -3.18 6.68 -45.61
N LYS A 235 -2.51 5.50 -45.45
CA LYS A 235 -1.06 5.36 -45.36
C LYS A 235 -0.49 4.33 -46.34
N LEU A 236 -1.22 3.99 -47.37
CA LEU A 236 -0.76 3.07 -48.40
C LEU A 236 0.45 3.65 -49.15
N THR A 237 1.46 2.84 -49.36
CA THR A 237 2.72 3.24 -50.06
C THR A 237 3.06 2.40 -51.23
N ASN A 238 2.66 1.14 -51.23
CA ASN A 238 3.09 0.14 -52.26
C ASN A 238 2.02 -0.18 -53.28
N ILE A 239 0.76 0.09 -52.95
CA ILE A 239 -0.41 -0.22 -53.80
C ILE A 239 -1.43 0.92 -53.83
N ASP A 240 -2.23 0.95 -54.88
CA ASP A 240 -3.35 1.88 -55.00
C ASP A 240 -4.52 1.44 -54.11
N LEU A 241 -5.32 2.42 -53.71
CA LEU A 241 -6.48 2.20 -52.82
C LEU A 241 -7.50 1.24 -53.42
N ASP A 242 -7.72 1.27 -54.76
CA ASP A 242 -8.66 0.38 -55.44
C ASP A 242 -8.17 -1.08 -55.45
N ILE A 243 -6.86 -1.30 -55.58
CA ILE A 243 -6.26 -2.63 -55.43
C ILE A 243 -6.42 -3.11 -53.97
N TRP A 244 -6.13 -2.23 -53.03
CA TRP A 244 -6.27 -2.54 -51.62
C TRP A 244 -7.72 -2.90 -51.26
N ARG A 245 -8.74 -2.13 -51.73
CA ARG A 245 -10.16 -2.48 -51.58
C ARG A 245 -10.50 -3.84 -52.16
N GLY A 246 -9.93 -4.19 -53.32
CA GLY A 246 -10.18 -5.43 -54.05
C GLY A 246 -9.70 -6.70 -53.34
N TYR A 247 -8.89 -6.63 -52.29
CA TYR A 247 -8.39 -7.81 -51.57
C TYR A 247 -9.46 -8.59 -50.80
N THR A 248 -10.58 -7.97 -50.49
CA THR A 248 -11.72 -8.60 -49.82
C THR A 248 -13.03 -8.24 -50.52
N SER A 249 -14.02 -9.13 -50.40
CA SER A 249 -15.37 -8.84 -50.87
C SER A 249 -15.99 -7.83 -49.93
N ASN A 250 -16.33 -6.64 -50.41
CA ASN A 250 -16.85 -5.54 -49.64
C ASN A 250 -18.29 -5.24 -50.09
N GLU A 251 -19.08 -4.66 -49.18
CA GLU A 251 -20.41 -4.20 -49.53
C GLU A 251 -20.33 -2.94 -50.41
N SER A 252 -21.33 -2.76 -51.29
CA SER A 252 -21.39 -1.56 -52.13
C SER A 252 -21.55 -0.30 -51.24
N GLY A 253 -20.55 0.61 -51.34
CA GLY A 253 -20.54 1.85 -50.56
C GLY A 253 -19.94 1.70 -49.17
N GLU A 254 -19.32 0.59 -48.84
CA GLU A 254 -18.61 0.41 -47.58
C GLU A 254 -17.41 1.37 -47.45
N SER A 255 -17.25 1.98 -46.28
CA SER A 255 -16.13 2.90 -46.04
C SER A 255 -14.81 2.18 -45.86
N ASP A 256 -13.71 2.82 -46.26
CA ASP A 256 -12.36 2.26 -46.12
C ASP A 256 -12.00 1.93 -44.67
N LEU A 257 -12.49 2.75 -43.72
CA LEU A 257 -12.36 2.50 -42.28
C LEU A 257 -13.06 1.18 -41.87
N SER A 258 -14.25 0.90 -42.43
CA SER A 258 -14.98 -0.34 -42.16
C SER A 258 -14.22 -1.54 -42.70
N ILE A 259 -13.77 -1.47 -43.97
CA ILE A 259 -12.97 -2.52 -44.58
C ILE A 259 -11.71 -2.81 -43.77
N TRP A 260 -11.01 -1.77 -43.37
CA TRP A 260 -9.79 -1.89 -42.53
C TRP A 260 -10.05 -2.52 -41.19
N ALA A 261 -11.05 -2.00 -40.45
CA ALA A 261 -11.41 -2.51 -39.11
C ALA A 261 -11.83 -4.00 -39.17
N LYS A 262 -12.61 -4.41 -40.17
CA LYS A 262 -12.99 -5.81 -40.39
C LYS A 262 -11.77 -6.70 -40.70
N ARG A 263 -10.82 -6.23 -41.48
CA ARG A 263 -9.55 -6.95 -41.72
C ARG A 263 -8.71 -7.11 -40.46
N LEU A 264 -8.72 -6.12 -39.59
CA LEU A 264 -8.08 -6.22 -38.30
C LEU A 264 -8.80 -7.21 -37.39
N GLY A 265 -10.02 -7.62 -37.72
CA GLY A 265 -10.81 -8.61 -36.99
C GLY A 265 -11.78 -8.00 -35.97
N PHE A 266 -12.06 -6.71 -36.06
CA PHE A 266 -13.08 -6.07 -35.23
C PHE A 266 -14.49 -6.41 -35.76
N THR A 267 -15.39 -6.70 -34.84
CA THR A 267 -16.79 -7.09 -35.11
C THR A 267 -17.73 -6.50 -34.06
N GLY A 268 -19.02 -6.61 -34.26
CA GLY A 268 -20.04 -6.23 -33.27
C GLY A 268 -19.93 -4.78 -32.82
N ASN A 269 -20.18 -4.54 -31.54
CA ASN A 269 -20.20 -3.22 -30.94
C ASN A 269 -18.87 -2.46 -31.09
N VAL A 270 -17.74 -3.18 -31.04
CA VAL A 270 -16.42 -2.55 -31.20
C VAL A 270 -16.27 -1.98 -32.59
N LEU A 271 -16.70 -2.71 -33.63
CA LEU A 271 -16.70 -2.21 -35.01
C LEU A 271 -17.63 -0.99 -35.15
N GLU A 272 -18.84 -1.03 -34.62
CA GLU A 272 -19.80 0.08 -34.66
C GLU A 272 -19.23 1.33 -33.96
N ASN A 273 -18.57 1.13 -32.81
CA ASN A 273 -17.93 2.23 -32.08
C ASN A 273 -16.72 2.81 -32.83
N ILE A 274 -15.93 1.99 -33.54
CA ILE A 274 -14.86 2.48 -34.42
C ILE A 274 -15.47 3.38 -35.52
N LEU A 275 -16.53 2.93 -36.17
CA LEU A 275 -17.16 3.64 -37.28
C LEU A 275 -17.86 4.93 -36.84
N SER A 276 -18.45 4.93 -35.65
CA SER A 276 -19.11 6.11 -35.07
C SER A 276 -18.14 7.05 -34.34
N GLY A 277 -16.91 6.61 -34.06
CA GLY A 277 -15.94 7.36 -33.26
C GLY A 277 -16.23 7.38 -31.76
N LYS A 278 -17.12 6.50 -31.26
CA LYS A 278 -17.43 6.37 -29.84
C LYS A 278 -16.25 5.70 -29.12
N THR A 279 -15.80 6.31 -28.04
CA THR A 279 -14.66 5.79 -27.25
C THR A 279 -14.95 5.86 -25.75
N VAL A 280 -14.27 5.00 -25.00
CA VAL A 280 -14.31 4.93 -23.54
C VAL A 280 -12.93 5.19 -22.98
N ASP A 281 -12.83 6.11 -22.02
CA ASP A 281 -11.65 6.24 -21.19
C ASP A 281 -11.77 5.28 -20.00
N TRP A 282 -11.02 4.19 -20.07
CA TRP A 282 -11.01 3.16 -19.04
C TRP A 282 -10.36 3.63 -17.74
N GLU A 283 -9.47 4.65 -17.76
CA GLU A 283 -8.92 5.21 -16.53
C GLU A 283 -9.94 5.94 -15.70
N ASP A 284 -10.78 6.76 -16.37
CA ASP A 284 -11.85 7.48 -15.69
C ASP A 284 -12.88 6.54 -15.06
N LYS A 285 -12.97 5.29 -15.59
CA LYS A 285 -13.85 4.26 -15.04
C LYS A 285 -13.25 3.50 -13.86
N ALA A 286 -11.94 3.49 -13.72
CA ALA A 286 -11.24 2.73 -12.70
C ALA A 286 -10.69 3.60 -11.57
N PHE A 287 -10.21 4.80 -11.87
CA PHE A 287 -9.42 5.59 -10.93
C PHE A 287 -10.12 6.89 -10.53
N ARG A 288 -9.85 7.29 -9.30
CA ARG A 288 -10.31 8.54 -8.72
C ARG A 288 -9.23 9.18 -7.86
N LEU A 289 -9.48 10.43 -7.46
CA LEU A 289 -8.78 11.06 -6.37
C LEU A 289 -9.43 10.61 -5.06
N GLY A 290 -8.74 9.77 -4.26
CA GLY A 290 -9.21 9.29 -2.97
C GLY A 290 -9.01 10.34 -1.88
N PHE A 291 -9.94 10.42 -0.93
CA PHE A 291 -9.87 11.32 0.22
C PHE A 291 -9.65 10.53 1.51
N ASN A 292 -8.60 10.90 2.26
CA ASN A 292 -8.21 10.21 3.48
C ASN A 292 -8.40 11.12 4.69
N GLN A 293 -8.95 10.56 5.75
CA GLN A 293 -9.24 11.25 7.00
C GLN A 293 -8.82 10.34 8.15
N ASP A 294 -8.01 10.86 9.08
CA ASP A 294 -7.66 10.21 10.32
C ASP A 294 -7.79 11.21 11.47
N TYR A 295 -8.63 10.88 12.43
CA TYR A 295 -8.87 11.65 13.62
C TYR A 295 -8.53 10.81 14.84
N ASN A 296 -7.67 11.30 15.70
CA ASN A 296 -7.29 10.60 16.91
C ASN A 296 -7.29 11.54 18.10
N ALA A 297 -7.85 11.08 19.22
CA ALA A 297 -7.83 11.78 20.49
C ALA A 297 -7.30 10.85 21.56
N SER A 298 -6.39 11.31 22.39
CA SER A 298 -5.87 10.52 23.48
C SER A 298 -5.72 11.33 24.78
N VAL A 299 -5.87 10.65 25.91
CA VAL A 299 -5.60 11.19 27.23
C VAL A 299 -4.70 10.24 27.99
N SER A 300 -3.67 10.77 28.61
CA SER A 300 -2.71 9.99 29.39
C SER A 300 -2.28 10.72 30.64
N GLY A 301 -1.93 9.97 31.67
CA GLY A 301 -1.41 10.52 32.92
C GLY A 301 -0.90 9.42 33.82
N ALA A 302 -0.12 9.81 34.83
CA ALA A 302 0.33 8.89 35.85
C ALA A 302 0.46 9.60 37.20
N SER A 303 0.10 8.87 38.24
CA SER A 303 0.39 9.19 39.62
C SER A 303 1.46 8.21 40.17
N GLU A 304 1.71 8.23 41.47
CA GLU A 304 2.58 7.22 42.10
C GLU A 304 2.01 5.80 42.06
N LYS A 305 0.67 5.70 42.02
CA LYS A 305 -0.04 4.42 42.11
C LYS A 305 -0.73 3.99 40.85
N VAL A 306 -1.04 4.90 39.92
CA VAL A 306 -1.83 4.58 38.73
C VAL A 306 -1.23 5.28 37.53
N ASP A 307 -1.03 4.56 36.44
CA ASP A 307 -0.81 5.12 35.11
C ASP A 307 -1.94 4.69 34.17
N TYR A 308 -2.31 5.59 33.27
CA TYR A 308 -3.37 5.34 32.32
C TYR A 308 -3.07 5.99 30.98
N TYR A 309 -3.56 5.34 29.93
CA TYR A 309 -3.61 5.82 28.55
C TYR A 309 -4.94 5.40 27.94
N PHE A 310 -5.65 6.34 27.34
CA PHE A 310 -6.87 6.09 26.58
C PHE A 310 -6.75 6.80 25.26
N SER A 311 -7.15 6.12 24.19
CA SER A 311 -7.27 6.74 22.87
C SER A 311 -8.54 6.30 22.17
N LEU A 312 -9.03 7.18 21.31
CA LEU A 312 -10.13 6.93 20.38
C LEU A 312 -9.74 7.50 19.03
N GLY A 313 -9.80 6.67 17.99
CA GLY A 313 -9.47 7.03 16.63
C GLY A 313 -10.58 6.68 15.65
N TYR A 314 -10.74 7.51 14.63
CA TYR A 314 -11.58 7.25 13.47
C TYR A 314 -10.74 7.46 12.21
N LEU A 315 -10.70 6.42 11.36
CA LEU A 315 -9.99 6.41 10.10
C LEU A 315 -10.98 6.13 8.97
N ARG A 316 -10.88 6.91 7.90
CA ARG A 316 -11.52 6.64 6.62
C ARG A 316 -10.53 6.93 5.51
N ASN A 317 -10.16 5.91 4.78
CA ASN A 317 -9.29 6.00 3.61
C ASN A 317 -10.06 5.60 2.36
N GLU A 318 -9.81 6.33 1.29
CA GLU A 318 -10.23 6.00 -0.06
C GLU A 318 -8.98 5.77 -0.90
N GLY A 319 -8.94 4.64 -1.60
CA GLY A 319 -7.85 4.32 -2.53
C GLY A 319 -7.96 5.12 -3.83
N ALA A 320 -6.96 4.93 -4.69
CA ALA A 320 -6.97 5.49 -6.04
C ALA A 320 -7.95 4.76 -6.96
N LEU A 321 -8.36 3.52 -6.64
CA LEU A 321 -9.42 2.81 -7.34
C LEU A 321 -10.79 3.30 -6.85
N ILE A 322 -11.76 3.36 -7.75
CA ILE A 322 -13.16 3.65 -7.40
C ILE A 322 -13.66 2.50 -6.51
N ASP A 323 -14.38 2.85 -5.44
CA ASP A 323 -14.94 1.94 -4.42
C ASP A 323 -13.93 1.23 -3.51
N ASP A 324 -12.64 1.37 -3.75
CA ASP A 324 -11.63 0.95 -2.79
C ASP A 324 -11.70 1.85 -1.56
N THR A 325 -12.17 1.30 -0.44
CA THR A 325 -12.41 2.04 0.80
C THR A 325 -12.03 1.23 2.03
N TYR A 326 -11.49 1.91 3.02
CA TYR A 326 -11.23 1.33 4.34
C TYR A 326 -11.69 2.29 5.42
N ARG A 327 -12.47 1.79 6.37
CA ARG A 327 -12.95 2.56 7.52
C ARG A 327 -12.70 1.78 8.80
N ALA A 328 -12.23 2.46 9.84
CA ALA A 328 -12.04 1.86 11.15
C ALA A 328 -12.34 2.84 12.28
N VAL A 329 -12.99 2.35 13.32
CA VAL A 329 -13.04 2.96 14.65
C VAL A 329 -12.11 2.17 15.56
N ARG A 330 -11.19 2.83 16.22
CA ARG A 330 -10.16 2.23 17.07
C ARG A 330 -10.25 2.81 18.45
N ALA A 331 -10.18 1.98 19.48
CA ALA A 331 -10.07 2.44 20.85
C ALA A 331 -9.03 1.61 21.60
N ASN A 332 -8.19 2.29 22.37
CA ASN A 332 -7.19 1.64 23.20
C ASN A 332 -7.32 2.15 24.63
N MET A 333 -7.33 1.24 25.58
CA MET A 333 -7.31 1.53 27.00
C MET A 333 -6.20 0.76 27.67
N LYS A 334 -5.29 1.46 28.32
CA LYS A 334 -4.23 0.88 29.14
C LYS A 334 -4.28 1.48 30.53
N LEU A 335 -4.38 0.64 31.53
CA LEU A 335 -4.44 1.02 32.92
C LEU A 335 -3.53 0.12 33.73
N ASN A 336 -2.62 0.69 34.52
CA ASN A 336 -1.83 -0.05 35.49
C ASN A 336 -1.99 0.59 36.84
N ALA A 337 -2.23 -0.19 37.89
CA ALA A 337 -2.43 0.26 39.26
C ALA A 337 -1.58 -0.56 40.23
N LYS A 338 -0.77 0.14 41.02
CA LYS A 338 -0.05 -0.42 42.15
C LYS A 338 -0.97 -0.42 43.35
N VAL A 339 -1.59 -1.56 43.63
CA VAL A 339 -2.50 -1.70 44.81
C VAL A 339 -1.73 -1.72 46.12
N THR A 340 -0.60 -2.44 46.10
CA THR A 340 0.36 -2.49 47.20
C THR A 340 1.79 -2.46 46.66
N ASN A 341 2.79 -2.49 47.53
CA ASN A 341 4.21 -2.55 47.11
C ASN A 341 4.59 -3.89 46.40
N TRP A 342 3.76 -4.91 46.57
CA TRP A 342 3.99 -6.25 46.02
C TRP A 342 2.89 -6.69 45.02
N PHE A 343 1.82 -5.90 44.86
CA PHE A 343 0.70 -6.27 44.01
C PHE A 343 0.35 -5.14 43.05
N GLU A 344 0.44 -5.43 41.78
CA GLU A 344 0.06 -4.55 40.67
C GLU A 344 -1.06 -5.22 39.83
N ILE A 345 -1.98 -4.42 39.34
CA ILE A 345 -3.03 -4.83 38.41
C ILE A 345 -2.84 -4.04 37.11
N GLY A 346 -2.80 -4.74 35.98
CA GLY A 346 -2.77 -4.13 34.64
C GLY A 346 -3.97 -4.59 33.83
N ALA A 347 -4.53 -3.68 33.07
CA ALA A 347 -5.54 -3.96 32.04
C ALA A 347 -5.12 -3.27 30.75
N ASN A 348 -5.16 -4.01 29.65
CA ASN A 348 -4.95 -3.48 28.32
C ASN A 348 -6.08 -4.01 27.42
N VAL A 349 -6.86 -3.09 26.86
CA VAL A 349 -8.00 -3.39 25.99
C VAL A 349 -7.83 -2.64 24.70
N ASN A 350 -7.76 -3.37 23.61
CA ASN A 350 -7.78 -2.84 22.25
C ASN A 350 -9.10 -3.24 21.60
N PHE A 351 -9.81 -2.28 21.09
CA PHE A 351 -11.06 -2.48 20.35
C PHE A 351 -10.91 -1.87 18.95
N GLN A 352 -11.41 -2.61 17.97
CA GLN A 352 -11.52 -2.11 16.61
C GLN A 352 -12.80 -2.63 15.96
N ASP A 353 -13.55 -1.71 15.35
CA ASP A 353 -14.61 -1.99 14.40
C ASP A 353 -14.19 -1.45 13.03
N ARG A 354 -14.23 -2.30 12.01
CA ARG A 354 -13.72 -1.95 10.68
C ARG A 354 -14.63 -2.43 9.55
N THR A 355 -14.61 -1.68 8.48
CA THR A 355 -15.15 -2.10 7.18
C THR A 355 -14.00 -2.06 6.18
N ASP A 356 -13.68 -3.22 5.64
CA ASP A 356 -12.65 -3.40 4.61
C ASP A 356 -13.37 -3.62 3.28
N GLY A 357 -13.40 -2.59 2.44
CA GLY A 357 -13.94 -2.61 1.09
C GLY A 357 -12.82 -2.57 0.05
N SER A 358 -11.62 -3.07 0.42
CA SER A 358 -10.48 -3.11 -0.50
C SER A 358 -10.81 -3.92 -1.75
N ILE A 359 -10.44 -3.36 -2.89
CA ILE A 359 -10.65 -3.98 -4.20
C ILE A 359 -9.28 -4.36 -4.75
N ASP A 360 -9.15 -5.62 -5.14
CA ASP A 360 -8.02 -6.09 -5.92
C ASP A 360 -8.40 -6.10 -7.41
N MET A 361 -7.71 -5.29 -8.20
CA MET A 361 -7.90 -5.19 -9.63
C MET A 361 -6.65 -5.63 -10.36
N ASP A 362 -6.77 -6.60 -11.25
CA ASP A 362 -5.72 -6.86 -12.24
C ASP A 362 -5.68 -5.73 -13.27
N GLU A 363 -4.87 -4.71 -12.96
CA GLU A 363 -4.65 -3.56 -13.84
C GLU A 363 -4.21 -4.00 -15.24
N GLY A 364 -3.43 -5.08 -15.34
CA GLY A 364 -2.93 -5.58 -16.62
C GLY A 364 -4.06 -6.10 -17.51
N GLN A 365 -5.05 -6.75 -16.95
CA GLN A 365 -6.22 -7.21 -17.70
C GLN A 365 -7.17 -6.05 -18.03
N PHE A 366 -7.44 -5.19 -17.07
CA PHE A 366 -8.32 -4.05 -17.26
C PHE A 366 -7.82 -3.09 -18.35
N MET A 367 -6.52 -2.81 -18.38
CA MET A 367 -5.89 -1.93 -19.36
C MET A 367 -5.74 -2.53 -20.77
N ARG A 368 -6.11 -3.81 -20.95
CA ARG A 368 -6.18 -4.44 -22.28
C ARG A 368 -7.49 -4.17 -23.00
N ASN A 369 -8.46 -3.56 -22.33
CA ASN A 369 -9.72 -3.20 -22.97
C ASN A 369 -9.48 -2.21 -24.10
N SER A 370 -10.15 -2.44 -25.23
CA SER A 370 -10.14 -1.53 -26.35
C SER A 370 -10.75 -0.18 -25.98
N PRO A 371 -10.19 0.95 -26.39
CA PRO A 371 -10.85 2.24 -26.22
C PRO A 371 -12.19 2.34 -26.97
N TYR A 372 -12.47 1.41 -27.87
CA TYR A 372 -13.73 1.32 -28.63
C TYR A 372 -14.69 0.28 -28.07
N ALA A 373 -14.34 -0.43 -26.99
CA ALA A 373 -15.24 -1.38 -26.34
C ALA A 373 -16.27 -0.66 -25.47
N ASP A 374 -17.48 -1.22 -25.37
CA ASP A 374 -18.50 -0.69 -24.48
C ASP A 374 -18.21 -1.07 -23.02
N TYR A 375 -18.33 -0.10 -22.12
CA TYR A 375 -18.17 -0.31 -20.69
C TYR A 375 -19.39 -1.02 -20.09
N ALA A 376 -20.58 -0.66 -20.55
CA ALA A 376 -21.86 -1.16 -20.06
C ALA A 376 -22.82 -1.45 -21.22
N ASP A 377 -23.76 -2.34 -20.97
CA ASP A 377 -24.87 -2.62 -21.88
C ASP A 377 -25.90 -1.47 -21.94
N GLU A 378 -26.98 -1.65 -22.70
CA GLU A 378 -28.05 -0.66 -22.86
C GLU A 378 -28.81 -0.37 -21.55
N ASP A 379 -28.81 -1.32 -20.61
CA ASP A 379 -29.43 -1.19 -19.29
C ASP A 379 -28.50 -0.55 -18.26
N GLY A 380 -27.25 -0.27 -18.65
CA GLY A 380 -26.24 0.33 -17.80
C GLY A 380 -25.45 -0.67 -16.94
N ASN A 381 -25.62 -1.97 -17.15
CA ASN A 381 -24.85 -2.98 -16.42
C ASN A 381 -23.46 -3.13 -17.02
N PRO A 382 -22.41 -3.24 -16.21
CA PRO A 382 -21.05 -3.45 -16.71
C PRO A 382 -20.94 -4.74 -17.54
N ILE A 383 -20.29 -4.65 -18.70
CA ILE A 383 -20.05 -5.80 -19.58
C ILE A 383 -18.79 -6.53 -19.08
N GLN A 384 -18.89 -7.84 -18.85
CA GLN A 384 -17.80 -8.64 -18.31
C GLN A 384 -16.55 -8.65 -19.21
N TYR A 385 -16.74 -8.90 -20.51
CA TYR A 385 -15.67 -8.97 -21.49
C TYR A 385 -15.91 -7.94 -22.62
N PRO A 386 -15.50 -6.69 -22.41
CA PRO A 386 -15.88 -5.60 -23.28
C PRO A 386 -15.33 -5.70 -24.72
N ASN A 387 -14.21 -6.38 -24.90
CA ASN A 387 -13.55 -6.50 -26.23
C ASN A 387 -14.19 -7.58 -27.12
N ASP A 388 -14.60 -8.69 -26.54
CA ASP A 388 -15.21 -9.83 -27.22
C ASP A 388 -15.67 -10.86 -26.19
N GLU A 389 -16.91 -11.33 -26.27
CA GLU A 389 -17.49 -12.35 -25.39
C GLU A 389 -16.78 -13.70 -25.48
N THR A 390 -16.10 -13.99 -26.61
CA THR A 390 -15.41 -15.27 -26.83
C THR A 390 -13.98 -15.32 -26.30
N TYR A 391 -13.38 -14.18 -25.88
CA TYR A 391 -11.99 -14.09 -25.48
C TYR A 391 -11.81 -13.54 -24.06
N SER A 392 -12.15 -14.33 -23.05
CA SER A 392 -12.00 -14.00 -21.63
C SER A 392 -10.60 -13.54 -21.18
N GLN A 393 -9.57 -13.73 -22.01
CA GLN A 393 -8.19 -13.38 -21.66
C GLN A 393 -7.71 -12.01 -22.16
N ARG A 394 -8.53 -11.24 -22.87
CA ARG A 394 -8.12 -10.01 -23.57
C ARG A 394 -8.60 -8.70 -22.96
N GLY A 395 -9.09 -8.74 -21.79
CA GLY A 395 -9.60 -7.58 -21.09
C GLY A 395 -10.77 -8.00 -20.22
N TYR A 396 -10.90 -7.36 -19.09
CA TYR A 396 -11.90 -7.70 -18.10
C TYR A 396 -12.41 -6.42 -17.45
N ASN A 397 -13.70 -6.31 -17.27
CA ASN A 397 -14.28 -5.19 -16.56
C ASN A 397 -14.37 -5.54 -15.07
N TYR A 398 -13.56 -4.90 -14.23
CA TYR A 398 -13.53 -5.20 -12.81
C TYR A 398 -14.84 -4.83 -12.08
N ASP A 399 -15.60 -3.87 -12.59
CA ASP A 399 -16.90 -3.50 -12.01
C ASP A 399 -17.92 -4.64 -12.11
N PHE A 400 -17.75 -5.55 -13.07
CA PHE A 400 -18.55 -6.76 -13.14
C PHE A 400 -18.34 -7.69 -11.92
N GLN A 401 -17.16 -7.69 -11.31
CA GLN A 401 -16.88 -8.51 -10.12
C GLN A 401 -17.61 -8.04 -8.85
N LYS A 402 -18.11 -6.80 -8.85
CA LYS A 402 -18.80 -6.22 -7.70
C LYS A 402 -20.27 -6.62 -7.61
N GLN A 403 -20.83 -7.19 -8.68
CA GLN A 403 -22.22 -7.68 -8.72
C GLN A 403 -22.29 -9.13 -8.21
#